data_51af8678068d59afd9603f6938b105a9
#
_entry.id   51af8678068d59afd9603f6938b105a9
#
_cell.length_a   1.000
_cell.length_b   1.000
_cell.length_c   1.000
_cell.angle_alpha   90.00
_cell.angle_beta   90.00
_cell.angle_gamma   90.00
#
_symmetry.space_group_name_H-M   'P 1'
#
loop_
_entity.id
_entity.type
_entity.pdbx_description
1 polymer ?
#
loop_
_entity_poly.entity_id
_entity_poly.type
_entity_poly.pdbx_seq_one_letter_code
_entity_poly.pdbx_strand_id
1 'polypeptide(L)'
;MARQPVLLAALAGFVVFGATAHAQDSRSIALILDASGSMNAKLAGGSTRIDAAKAAVSAFVEKLDPKVRLGFRAYGHQSPTKEHNCKDTALLVGFDAVGSNKAAMLEKTKAVKAQGYTPITYVITLAAEDVKKEPGEHVVVLVSDGKETCEGDPCAAAKALAAADAKLVVHTIGFNVDVAARYQLQCIAKAARGTYSDASAAADLGAKLGELAAAKQEPPQPPQSRTAVTVQQPKEGTLQIRNADSSGQHKVTEAESGNEVASMSAFKWTIELPAGLYNVTFGPTVWKSVEVKGGETTVLDPGTIEVKNAAAAGHRVLDWETGTEVGKISSFKRRLTVLPSTFTVMFGGAEWPNIEVKAGENKQLNPAVIAVKGAQVKRHKVQTEDGKVVATLSSFTSTLPVPPGKYTIEVGNQKVALELVEGQRMEIDVP
;
A
#
# COMPACT_ATOMS: atom_id res chain seq x y z
N MET A 1 95.91 27.76 -26.31
CA MET A 1 95.03 27.83 -25.16
C MET A 1 93.81 28.62 -25.57
N ALA A 2 92.78 27.90 -26.03
CA ALA A 2 91.53 28.51 -26.50
C ALA A 2 90.40 28.01 -25.58
N ARG A 3 89.78 29.01 -24.92
CA ARG A 3 88.55 28.75 -24.09
C ARG A 3 87.35 28.80 -24.98
N GLN A 4 86.55 27.73 -24.98
CA GLN A 4 85.23 27.70 -25.58
C GLN A 4 84.18 28.23 -24.59
N PRO A 5 83.15 28.99 -25.04
CA PRO A 5 82.02 29.38 -24.21
C PRO A 5 80.98 28.32 -24.19
N VAL A 6 80.44 28.04 -23.00
CA VAL A 6 79.28 27.14 -22.78
C VAL A 6 78.00 27.91 -23.05
N LEU A 7 77.22 27.48 -23.98
CA LEU A 7 75.83 27.98 -24.24
C LEU A 7 74.88 27.29 -23.25
N LEU A 8 74.25 28.09 -22.36
CA LEU A 8 73.13 27.66 -21.55
C LEU A 8 71.83 27.79 -22.39
N ALA A 9 71.23 26.69 -22.72
CA ALA A 9 69.91 26.64 -23.29
C ALA A 9 68.87 26.68 -22.15
N ALA A 10 68.09 27.77 -22.05
CA ALA A 10 66.97 27.89 -21.15
C ALA A 10 65.75 27.14 -21.73
N LEU A 11 65.34 26.01 -21.13
CA LEU A 11 64.07 25.38 -21.39
C LEU A 11 62.94 26.17 -20.68
N ALA A 12 62.17 26.89 -21.47
CA ALA A 12 60.90 27.46 -20.99
C ALA A 12 59.85 26.32 -20.92
N GLY A 13 59.61 25.82 -19.70
CA GLY A 13 58.49 24.89 -19.45
C GLY A 13 57.15 25.59 -19.57
N PHE A 14 56.35 25.26 -20.59
CA PHE A 14 54.95 25.65 -20.69
C PHE A 14 54.15 24.79 -19.70
N VAL A 15 53.78 25.38 -18.55
CA VAL A 15 52.78 24.76 -17.65
C VAL A 15 51.41 25.01 -18.25
N VAL A 16 50.86 23.99 -18.91
CA VAL A 16 49.45 24.00 -19.32
C VAL A 16 48.62 23.80 -18.05
N PHE A 17 48.06 24.89 -17.54
CA PHE A 17 46.96 24.79 -16.57
C PHE A 17 45.78 24.20 -17.28
N GLY A 18 45.62 22.89 -17.15
CA GLY A 18 44.38 22.20 -17.47
C GLY A 18 43.28 22.73 -16.55
N ALA A 19 42.42 23.62 -17.07
CA ALA A 19 41.15 23.94 -16.41
C ALA A 19 40.39 22.66 -16.27
N THR A 20 40.41 22.03 -15.08
CA THR A 20 39.42 21.01 -14.74
C THR A 20 38.08 21.71 -14.75
N ALA A 21 37.36 21.61 -15.87
CA ALA A 21 35.94 21.91 -15.90
C ALA A 21 35.32 21.03 -14.82
N HIS A 22 34.95 21.63 -13.70
CA HIS A 22 34.07 20.99 -12.74
C HIS A 22 32.81 20.68 -13.52
N ALA A 23 32.59 19.39 -13.84
CA ALA A 23 31.32 18.95 -14.33
C ALA A 23 30.31 19.43 -13.28
N GLN A 24 29.56 20.46 -13.63
CA GLN A 24 28.51 20.99 -12.79
C GLN A 24 27.57 19.80 -12.57
N ASP A 25 27.41 19.36 -11.31
CA ASP A 25 26.53 18.26 -10.94
C ASP A 25 25.10 18.62 -11.40
N SER A 26 24.81 18.29 -12.66
CA SER A 26 23.50 18.51 -13.24
C SER A 26 22.57 17.42 -12.71
N ARG A 27 21.41 17.80 -12.22
CA ARG A 27 20.40 16.89 -11.73
C ARG A 27 19.16 16.99 -12.62
N SER A 28 18.64 15.84 -13.01
CA SER A 28 17.38 15.73 -13.75
C SER A 28 16.35 15.03 -12.90
N ILE A 29 15.21 15.68 -12.64
CA ILE A 29 14.16 15.22 -11.74
C ILE A 29 12.92 14.87 -12.54
N ALA A 30 12.44 13.62 -12.45
CA ALA A 30 11.13 13.21 -12.88
C ALA A 30 10.16 13.30 -11.70
N LEU A 31 9.32 14.31 -11.64
CA LEU A 31 8.29 14.46 -10.64
C LEU A 31 7.04 13.72 -11.08
N ILE A 32 6.56 12.81 -10.24
CA ILE A 32 5.33 12.04 -10.46
C ILE A 32 4.28 12.46 -9.44
N LEU A 33 3.11 12.83 -9.93
CA LEU A 33 1.96 13.17 -9.10
C LEU A 33 0.87 12.12 -9.24
N ASP A 34 0.46 11.54 -8.11
CA ASP A 34 -0.72 10.72 -8.00
C ASP A 34 -1.98 11.57 -8.23
N ALA A 35 -2.80 11.13 -9.16
CA ALA A 35 -4.14 11.64 -9.40
C ALA A 35 -5.16 10.49 -9.48
N SER A 36 -4.94 9.44 -8.71
CA SER A 36 -5.92 8.37 -8.51
C SER A 36 -7.17 8.88 -7.76
N GLY A 37 -8.23 8.08 -7.79
CA GLY A 37 -9.51 8.45 -7.20
C GLY A 37 -9.43 8.78 -5.71
N SER A 38 -8.52 8.16 -4.94
CA SER A 38 -8.29 8.41 -3.51
C SER A 38 -7.83 9.84 -3.21
N MET A 39 -7.15 10.48 -4.16
CA MET A 39 -6.72 11.88 -4.04
C MET A 39 -7.87 12.90 -3.98
N ASN A 40 -9.12 12.47 -4.25
CA ASN A 40 -10.32 13.30 -4.01
C ASN A 40 -10.74 13.34 -2.54
N ALA A 41 -10.15 12.54 -1.67
CA ALA A 41 -10.46 12.55 -0.24
C ALA A 41 -10.16 13.92 0.38
N LYS A 42 -11.04 14.36 1.28
CA LYS A 42 -10.93 15.65 1.96
C LYS A 42 -9.94 15.57 3.11
N LEU A 43 -9.14 16.61 3.25
CA LEU A 43 -8.28 16.87 4.41
C LEU A 43 -9.09 17.59 5.51
N ALA A 44 -8.56 17.62 6.73
CA ALA A 44 -9.19 18.28 7.87
C ALA A 44 -9.53 19.76 7.62
N GLY A 45 -8.83 20.44 6.70
CA GLY A 45 -9.10 21.82 6.29
C GLY A 45 -10.13 21.98 5.17
N GLY A 46 -10.80 20.90 4.72
CA GLY A 46 -11.86 20.91 3.70
C GLY A 46 -11.38 20.87 2.25
N SER A 47 -10.11 21.13 1.95
CA SER A 47 -9.52 20.93 0.63
C SER A 47 -9.35 19.44 0.34
N THR A 48 -9.28 19.06 -0.95
CA THR A 48 -8.96 17.68 -1.32
C THR A 48 -7.46 17.44 -1.27
N ARG A 49 -7.05 16.15 -1.17
CA ARG A 49 -5.64 15.77 -1.25
C ARG A 49 -5.01 16.26 -2.55
N ILE A 50 -5.72 16.10 -3.69
CA ILE A 50 -5.19 16.56 -4.98
C ILE A 50 -4.99 18.07 -5.02
N ASP A 51 -5.89 18.88 -4.44
CA ASP A 51 -5.73 20.33 -4.44
C ASP A 51 -4.55 20.76 -3.57
N ALA A 52 -4.37 20.11 -2.41
CA ALA A 52 -3.22 20.33 -1.54
C ALA A 52 -1.90 19.91 -2.21
N ALA A 53 -1.88 18.78 -2.91
CA ALA A 53 -0.71 18.31 -3.64
C ALA A 53 -0.35 19.25 -4.81
N LYS A 54 -1.33 19.73 -5.57
CA LYS A 54 -1.13 20.72 -6.64
C LYS A 54 -0.54 22.04 -6.10
N ALA A 55 -1.05 22.51 -4.96
CA ALA A 55 -0.50 23.70 -4.31
C ALA A 55 0.96 23.50 -3.88
N ALA A 56 1.29 22.33 -3.29
CA ALA A 56 2.64 21.98 -2.88
C ALA A 56 3.60 21.86 -4.07
N VAL A 57 3.19 21.18 -5.15
CA VAL A 57 3.98 21.05 -6.38
C VAL A 57 4.21 22.43 -7.01
N SER A 58 3.18 23.27 -7.07
CA SER A 58 3.33 24.63 -7.61
C SER A 58 4.32 25.47 -6.79
N ALA A 59 4.20 25.44 -5.46
CA ALA A 59 5.12 26.15 -4.57
C ALA A 59 6.56 25.62 -4.67
N PHE A 60 6.73 24.32 -4.89
CA PHE A 60 8.02 23.68 -5.13
C PHE A 60 8.65 24.18 -6.43
N VAL A 61 7.91 24.13 -7.54
CA VAL A 61 8.38 24.60 -8.86
C VAL A 61 8.78 26.08 -8.83
N GLU A 62 8.04 26.90 -8.09
CA GLU A 62 8.37 28.33 -7.92
C GLU A 62 9.72 28.57 -7.26
N LYS A 63 10.13 27.70 -6.31
CA LYS A 63 11.34 27.84 -5.50
C LYS A 63 12.55 27.11 -6.05
N LEU A 64 12.37 26.24 -7.05
CA LEU A 64 13.48 25.49 -7.65
C LEU A 64 14.50 26.42 -8.31
N ASP A 65 15.79 26.02 -8.24
CA ASP A 65 16.84 26.66 -9.04
C ASP A 65 16.45 26.56 -10.53
N PRO A 66 16.44 27.69 -11.25
CA PRO A 66 16.08 27.71 -12.67
C PRO A 66 16.89 26.78 -13.57
N LYS A 67 18.08 26.33 -13.14
CA LYS A 67 18.95 25.40 -13.88
C LYS A 67 18.60 23.93 -13.70
N VAL A 68 17.82 23.57 -12.68
CA VAL A 68 17.38 22.19 -12.46
C VAL A 68 16.52 21.73 -13.64
N ARG A 69 16.82 20.57 -14.19
CA ARG A 69 16.02 19.95 -15.24
C ARG A 69 14.88 19.18 -14.59
N LEU A 70 13.65 19.51 -14.95
CA LEU A 70 12.45 18.94 -14.36
C LEU A 70 11.49 18.46 -15.43
N GLY A 71 11.09 17.19 -15.35
CA GLY A 71 9.97 16.61 -16.09
C GLY A 71 8.80 16.37 -15.14
N PHE A 72 7.57 16.49 -15.62
CA PHE A 72 6.37 16.30 -14.84
C PHE A 72 5.45 15.24 -15.46
N ARG A 73 5.18 14.19 -14.70
CA ARG A 73 4.30 13.09 -15.05
C ARG A 73 3.16 13.00 -14.04
N ALA A 74 1.96 12.65 -14.49
CA ALA A 74 0.86 12.29 -13.61
C ALA A 74 0.29 10.94 -14.00
N TYR A 75 -0.39 10.28 -13.08
CA TYR A 75 -1.14 9.05 -13.34
C TYR A 75 -2.53 9.09 -12.71
N GLY A 76 -3.46 8.24 -13.19
CA GLY A 76 -4.82 8.20 -12.68
C GLY A 76 -5.63 9.45 -12.99
N HIS A 77 -5.27 10.21 -14.04
CA HIS A 77 -5.85 11.52 -14.33
C HIS A 77 -6.66 11.58 -15.62
N GLN A 78 -6.65 10.53 -16.46
CA GLN A 78 -7.31 10.51 -17.76
C GLN A 78 -8.54 9.64 -17.79
N SER A 79 -8.50 8.49 -17.10
CA SER A 79 -9.55 7.48 -17.10
C SER A 79 -10.21 7.35 -15.73
N PRO A 80 -11.55 7.39 -15.65
CA PRO A 80 -12.23 7.16 -14.36
C PRO A 80 -12.02 5.73 -13.86
N THR A 81 -12.07 5.54 -12.54
CA THR A 81 -11.83 4.26 -11.86
C THR A 81 -12.63 3.09 -12.45
N LYS A 82 -13.88 3.33 -12.92
CA LYS A 82 -14.72 2.30 -13.54
C LYS A 82 -14.12 1.64 -14.79
N GLU A 83 -13.15 2.28 -15.44
CA GLU A 83 -12.52 1.78 -16.66
C GLU A 83 -11.32 0.87 -16.40
N HIS A 84 -10.87 0.72 -15.15
CA HIS A 84 -9.73 -0.13 -14.75
C HIS A 84 -8.47 0.06 -15.61
N ASN A 85 -8.19 1.32 -15.99
CA ASN A 85 -7.05 1.61 -16.87
C ASN A 85 -5.73 1.68 -16.08
N CYS A 86 -5.02 0.57 -16.05
CA CYS A 86 -3.70 0.44 -15.42
C CYS A 86 -2.53 1.02 -16.23
N LYS A 87 -2.82 1.69 -17.33
CA LYS A 87 -1.84 2.43 -18.15
C LYS A 87 -2.11 3.93 -18.18
N ASP A 88 -3.02 4.41 -17.33
CA ASP A 88 -3.38 5.82 -17.21
C ASP A 88 -2.22 6.63 -16.62
N THR A 89 -1.28 7.04 -17.46
CA THR A 89 -0.21 7.98 -17.12
C THR A 89 0.24 8.77 -18.35
N ALA A 90 0.71 9.99 -18.15
CA ALA A 90 1.29 10.81 -19.19
C ALA A 90 2.44 11.69 -18.66
N LEU A 91 3.47 11.88 -19.48
CA LEU A 91 4.47 12.94 -19.28
C LEU A 91 3.83 14.24 -19.72
N LEU A 92 3.36 15.04 -18.78
CA LEU A 92 2.59 16.27 -19.03
C LEU A 92 3.49 17.45 -19.43
N VAL A 93 4.73 17.47 -18.91
CA VAL A 93 5.78 18.42 -19.27
C VAL A 93 7.08 17.65 -19.43
N GLY A 94 7.72 17.77 -20.59
CA GLY A 94 9.02 17.17 -20.87
C GLY A 94 10.15 17.82 -20.06
N PHE A 95 11.29 17.17 -20.05
CA PHE A 95 12.46 17.64 -19.30
C PHE A 95 13.07 18.87 -19.95
N ASP A 96 13.18 19.94 -19.20
CA ASP A 96 13.94 21.14 -19.52
C ASP A 96 14.35 21.85 -18.23
N ALA A 97 15.22 22.84 -18.33
CA ALA A 97 15.54 23.74 -17.20
C ALA A 97 14.26 24.40 -16.70
N VAL A 98 14.05 24.42 -15.38
CA VAL A 98 12.84 24.99 -14.77
C VAL A 98 12.65 26.46 -15.21
N GLY A 99 13.73 27.20 -15.43
CA GLY A 99 13.64 28.56 -15.95
C GLY A 99 12.92 28.67 -17.30
N SER A 100 12.97 27.60 -18.12
CA SER A 100 12.31 27.55 -19.45
C SER A 100 10.89 26.97 -19.38
N ASN A 101 10.64 25.94 -18.56
CA ASN A 101 9.37 25.22 -18.58
C ASN A 101 8.43 25.51 -17.39
N LYS A 102 8.81 26.43 -16.47
CA LYS A 102 8.03 26.77 -15.27
C LYS A 102 6.55 27.06 -15.54
N ALA A 103 6.27 27.90 -16.54
CA ALA A 103 4.88 28.27 -16.86
C ALA A 103 4.05 27.04 -17.25
N ALA A 104 4.62 26.15 -18.09
CA ALA A 104 3.97 24.90 -18.49
C ALA A 104 3.78 23.97 -17.28
N MET A 105 4.77 23.88 -16.39
CA MET A 105 4.67 23.10 -15.15
C MET A 105 3.48 23.53 -14.30
N LEU A 106 3.35 24.84 -14.04
CA LEU A 106 2.28 25.42 -13.24
C LEU A 106 0.92 25.21 -13.88
N GLU A 107 0.80 25.42 -15.18
CA GLU A 107 -0.43 25.21 -15.95
C GLU A 107 -0.88 23.75 -15.90
N LYS A 108 0.03 22.82 -16.24
CA LYS A 108 -0.29 21.38 -16.27
C LYS A 108 -0.59 20.83 -14.87
N THR A 109 0.15 21.24 -13.84
CA THR A 109 -0.15 20.88 -12.46
C THR A 109 -1.57 21.30 -12.08
N LYS A 110 -1.98 22.52 -12.40
CA LYS A 110 -3.32 23.05 -12.11
C LYS A 110 -4.42 22.25 -12.82
N ALA A 111 -4.15 21.77 -14.05
CA ALA A 111 -5.12 21.08 -14.88
C ALA A 111 -5.36 19.60 -14.46
N VAL A 112 -4.47 18.97 -13.68
CA VAL A 112 -4.61 17.57 -13.22
C VAL A 112 -5.90 17.38 -12.46
N LYS A 113 -6.64 16.30 -12.77
CA LYS A 113 -7.86 15.88 -12.06
C LYS A 113 -7.69 14.46 -11.54
N ALA A 114 -8.06 14.22 -10.30
CA ALA A 114 -7.98 12.90 -9.70
C ALA A 114 -9.22 12.08 -10.05
N GLN A 115 -9.04 10.86 -10.64
CA GLN A 115 -10.19 10.04 -11.03
C GLN A 115 -9.91 8.55 -11.27
N GLY A 116 -8.65 8.12 -11.42
CA GLY A 116 -8.30 6.79 -11.93
C GLY A 116 -7.68 5.83 -10.91
N TYR A 117 -6.98 4.84 -11.44
CA TYR A 117 -6.24 3.80 -10.71
C TYR A 117 -4.83 4.26 -10.32
N THR A 118 -4.16 3.44 -9.50
CA THR A 118 -2.82 3.72 -8.94
C THR A 118 -1.78 2.73 -9.50
N PRO A 119 -1.32 2.88 -10.77
CA PRO A 119 -0.37 1.98 -11.42
C PRO A 119 1.09 2.34 -11.09
N ILE A 120 1.51 2.28 -9.83
CA ILE A 120 2.83 2.73 -9.37
C ILE A 120 3.96 2.02 -10.12
N THR A 121 3.87 0.69 -10.26
CA THR A 121 4.87 -0.12 -10.97
C THR A 121 5.10 0.38 -12.39
N TYR A 122 4.02 0.63 -13.11
CA TYR A 122 4.06 1.09 -14.49
C TYR A 122 4.63 2.52 -14.58
N VAL A 123 4.18 3.41 -13.72
CA VAL A 123 4.57 4.82 -13.79
C VAL A 123 6.02 5.07 -13.39
N ILE A 124 6.55 4.37 -12.36
CA ILE A 124 7.96 4.53 -11.98
C ILE A 124 8.89 3.98 -13.05
N THR A 125 8.49 2.91 -13.76
CA THR A 125 9.23 2.36 -14.88
C THR A 125 9.37 3.38 -15.99
N LEU A 126 8.26 3.98 -16.43
CA LEU A 126 8.28 5.02 -17.47
C LEU A 126 9.05 6.27 -17.04
N ALA A 127 8.90 6.70 -15.81
CA ALA A 127 9.62 7.87 -15.29
C ALA A 127 11.15 7.64 -15.24
N ALA A 128 11.58 6.43 -14.90
CA ALA A 128 12.98 6.04 -14.93
C ALA A 128 13.52 6.02 -16.38
N GLU A 129 12.73 5.51 -17.34
CA GLU A 129 13.09 5.54 -18.75
C GLU A 129 13.17 6.96 -19.31
N ASP A 130 12.31 7.85 -18.87
CA ASP A 130 12.31 9.25 -19.27
C ASP A 130 13.55 9.97 -18.75
N VAL A 131 13.81 9.89 -17.43
CA VAL A 131 14.93 10.62 -16.82
C VAL A 131 16.29 10.06 -17.22
N LYS A 132 16.38 8.78 -17.57
CA LYS A 132 17.61 8.12 -18.05
C LYS A 132 18.19 8.78 -19.32
N LYS A 133 17.36 9.45 -20.12
CA LYS A 133 17.78 10.16 -21.34
C LYS A 133 18.40 11.54 -21.03
N GLU A 134 18.29 11.98 -19.79
CA GLU A 134 18.71 13.30 -19.35
C GLU A 134 20.12 13.29 -18.78
N PRO A 135 20.81 14.44 -18.78
CA PRO A 135 22.15 14.55 -18.22
C PRO A 135 22.15 14.52 -16.68
N GLY A 136 23.27 14.08 -16.10
CA GLY A 136 23.56 14.18 -14.66
C GLY A 136 22.97 13.03 -13.84
N GLU A 137 22.54 13.34 -12.62
CA GLU A 137 21.86 12.41 -11.73
C GLU A 137 20.42 12.22 -12.16
N HIS A 138 19.93 10.98 -12.06
CA HIS A 138 18.57 10.61 -12.42
C HIS A 138 17.72 10.47 -11.16
N VAL A 139 16.88 11.43 -10.88
CA VAL A 139 16.03 11.45 -9.69
C VAL A 139 14.58 11.29 -10.07
N VAL A 140 13.91 10.30 -9.50
CA VAL A 140 12.45 10.15 -9.57
C VAL A 140 11.87 10.53 -8.21
N VAL A 141 10.89 11.40 -8.19
CA VAL A 141 10.15 11.78 -6.97
C VAL A 141 8.68 11.41 -7.17
N LEU A 142 8.20 10.42 -6.42
CA LEU A 142 6.83 9.98 -6.43
C LEU A 142 6.05 10.58 -5.25
N VAL A 143 4.99 11.32 -5.53
CA VAL A 143 4.01 11.78 -4.53
C VAL A 143 2.75 10.94 -4.69
N SER A 144 2.37 10.17 -3.66
CA SER A 144 1.21 9.30 -3.69
C SER A 144 0.50 9.25 -2.34
N ASP A 145 -0.83 9.05 -2.36
CA ASP A 145 -1.65 8.83 -1.17
C ASP A 145 -2.09 7.36 -1.00
N GLY A 146 -1.72 6.49 -1.93
CA GLY A 146 -2.18 5.11 -1.97
C GLY A 146 -1.12 4.08 -2.32
N LYS A 147 -1.56 2.83 -2.34
CA LYS A 147 -0.78 1.67 -2.77
C LYS A 147 -1.07 1.31 -4.23
N GLU A 148 -0.21 0.47 -4.81
CA GLU A 148 -0.45 -0.16 -6.11
C GLU A 148 -1.83 -0.83 -6.19
N THR A 149 -2.60 -0.57 -7.24
CA THR A 149 -3.92 -1.18 -7.47
C THR A 149 -4.01 -1.95 -8.78
N CYS A 150 -2.90 -2.09 -9.50
CA CYS A 150 -2.82 -2.72 -10.82
C CYS A 150 -1.99 -4.01 -10.85
N GLU A 151 -1.99 -4.77 -9.77
CA GLU A 151 -1.34 -6.08 -9.63
C GLU A 151 0.19 -6.07 -9.86
N GLY A 152 0.82 -4.90 -9.91
CA GLY A 152 2.26 -4.76 -10.03
C GLY A 152 2.99 -4.95 -8.68
N ASP A 153 4.30 -5.23 -8.74
CA ASP A 153 5.21 -5.16 -7.60
C ASP A 153 6.14 -3.95 -7.75
N PRO A 154 5.76 -2.78 -7.22
CA PRO A 154 6.55 -1.58 -7.41
C PRO A 154 7.89 -1.61 -6.65
N CYS A 155 8.01 -2.45 -5.61
CA CYS A 155 9.25 -2.62 -4.87
C CYS A 155 10.28 -3.40 -5.69
N ALA A 156 9.87 -4.54 -6.29
CA ALA A 156 10.71 -5.31 -7.19
C ALA A 156 11.10 -4.49 -8.44
N ALA A 157 10.16 -3.71 -8.99
CA ALA A 157 10.41 -2.82 -10.11
C ALA A 157 11.47 -1.76 -9.76
N ALA A 158 11.33 -1.07 -8.63
CA ALA A 158 12.30 -0.07 -8.18
C ALA A 158 13.71 -0.66 -8.00
N LYS A 159 13.82 -1.88 -7.43
CA LYS A 159 15.09 -2.61 -7.30
C LYS A 159 15.72 -2.90 -8.66
N ALA A 160 14.93 -3.39 -9.63
CA ALA A 160 15.40 -3.69 -10.97
C ALA A 160 15.86 -2.43 -11.71
N LEU A 161 15.11 -1.32 -11.60
CA LEU A 161 15.46 -0.04 -12.21
C LEU A 161 16.77 0.52 -11.65
N ALA A 162 16.95 0.47 -10.32
CA ALA A 162 18.19 0.90 -9.68
C ALA A 162 19.40 0.02 -10.02
N ALA A 163 19.19 -1.28 -10.30
CA ALA A 163 20.23 -2.16 -10.79
C ALA A 163 20.60 -1.85 -12.25
N ALA A 164 19.65 -1.44 -13.08
CA ALA A 164 19.85 -1.10 -14.48
C ALA A 164 20.47 0.30 -14.71
N ASP A 165 20.31 1.20 -13.74
CA ASP A 165 20.87 2.56 -13.79
C ASP A 165 21.49 2.93 -12.44
N ALA A 166 22.83 2.97 -12.40
CA ALA A 166 23.58 3.32 -11.19
C ALA A 166 23.36 4.78 -10.74
N LYS A 167 22.89 5.66 -11.61
CA LYS A 167 22.60 7.07 -11.31
C LYS A 167 21.17 7.30 -10.83
N LEU A 168 20.30 6.28 -10.96
CA LEU A 168 18.89 6.41 -10.61
C LEU A 168 18.69 6.34 -9.10
N VAL A 169 17.91 7.29 -8.59
CA VAL A 169 17.38 7.29 -7.22
C VAL A 169 15.88 7.56 -7.28
N VAL A 170 15.10 6.82 -6.52
CA VAL A 170 13.66 7.02 -6.42
C VAL A 170 13.30 7.44 -5.00
N HIS A 171 12.91 8.69 -4.82
CA HIS A 171 12.32 9.18 -3.58
C HIS A 171 10.81 9.04 -3.61
N THR A 172 10.21 8.78 -2.46
CA THR A 172 8.76 8.70 -2.35
C THR A 172 8.26 9.58 -1.21
N ILE A 173 7.14 10.25 -1.44
CA ILE A 173 6.45 11.05 -0.43
C ILE A 173 5.04 10.49 -0.28
N GLY A 174 4.74 9.91 0.88
CA GLY A 174 3.42 9.46 1.25
C GLY A 174 2.57 10.65 1.70
N PHE A 175 1.51 10.98 0.96
CA PHE A 175 0.66 12.10 1.29
C PHE A 175 -0.63 11.64 1.95
N ASN A 176 -0.68 11.72 3.28
CA ASN A 176 -1.81 11.27 4.10
C ASN A 176 -2.16 9.78 3.87
N VAL A 177 -1.13 8.95 3.83
CA VAL A 177 -1.21 7.53 3.50
C VAL A 177 -1.65 6.68 4.70
N ASP A 178 -2.29 5.55 4.40
CA ASP A 178 -2.48 4.48 5.36
C ASP A 178 -1.16 3.70 5.63
N VAL A 179 -1.21 2.75 6.55
CA VAL A 179 -0.05 1.95 6.94
C VAL A 179 0.50 1.12 5.77
N ALA A 180 -0.39 0.51 4.97
CA ALA A 180 0.01 -0.36 3.86
C ALA A 180 0.66 0.43 2.72
N ALA A 181 0.09 1.58 2.34
CA ALA A 181 0.67 2.47 1.35
C ALA A 181 2.03 3.03 1.82
N ARG A 182 2.14 3.39 3.10
CA ARG A 182 3.40 3.85 3.70
C ARG A 182 4.51 2.83 3.51
N TYR A 183 4.27 1.57 3.88
CA TYR A 183 5.28 0.51 3.75
C TYR A 183 5.68 0.25 2.29
N GLN A 184 4.72 0.26 1.38
CA GLN A 184 5.04 0.09 -0.03
C GLN A 184 5.91 1.22 -0.57
N LEU A 185 5.59 2.49 -0.23
CA LEU A 185 6.38 3.65 -0.63
C LEU A 185 7.78 3.63 0.01
N GLN A 186 7.89 3.22 1.27
CA GLN A 186 9.20 3.03 1.93
C GLN A 186 10.05 1.97 1.22
N CYS A 187 9.43 0.85 0.83
CA CYS A 187 10.12 -0.21 0.10
C CYS A 187 10.64 0.28 -1.26
N ILE A 188 9.82 1.00 -2.03
CA ILE A 188 10.22 1.59 -3.31
C ILE A 188 11.45 2.49 -3.14
N ALA A 189 11.37 3.43 -2.19
CA ALA A 189 12.46 4.35 -1.94
C ALA A 189 13.76 3.62 -1.55
N LYS A 190 13.70 2.71 -0.57
CA LYS A 190 14.83 1.92 -0.11
C LYS A 190 15.44 1.07 -1.23
N ALA A 191 14.60 0.40 -2.03
CA ALA A 191 15.02 -0.46 -3.13
C ALA A 191 15.79 0.31 -4.22
N ALA A 192 15.47 1.59 -4.42
CA ALA A 192 16.11 2.47 -5.39
C ALA A 192 16.98 3.57 -4.75
N ARG A 193 17.61 3.29 -3.60
CA ARG A 193 18.59 4.17 -2.93
C ARG A 193 18.06 5.55 -2.55
N GLY A 194 16.76 5.74 -2.55
CA GLY A 194 16.11 6.99 -2.17
C GLY A 194 15.65 7.03 -0.72
N THR A 195 14.90 8.07 -0.41
CA THR A 195 14.30 8.30 0.91
C THR A 195 12.78 8.35 0.82
N TYR A 196 12.13 7.87 1.87
CA TYR A 196 10.71 8.04 2.09
C TYR A 196 10.47 9.21 3.05
N SER A 197 9.42 9.99 2.82
CA SER A 197 8.94 11.02 3.73
C SER A 197 7.43 10.97 3.85
N ASP A 198 6.89 11.21 5.05
CA ASP A 198 5.46 11.46 5.25
C ASP A 198 5.15 12.93 5.10
N ALA A 199 3.99 13.24 4.54
CA ALA A 199 3.40 14.57 4.52
C ALA A 199 1.89 14.49 4.81
N SER A 200 1.38 15.37 5.65
CA SER A 200 -0.03 15.41 6.07
C SER A 200 -0.78 16.66 5.60
N ALA A 201 -0.04 17.70 5.18
CA ALA A 201 -0.56 18.97 4.71
C ALA A 201 0.22 19.46 3.49
N ALA A 202 -0.35 20.43 2.74
CA ALA A 202 0.30 21.01 1.57
C ALA A 202 1.66 21.67 1.87
N ALA A 203 1.76 22.39 2.99
CA ALA A 203 3.00 23.04 3.41
C ALA A 203 4.10 22.02 3.72
N ASP A 204 3.73 20.92 4.38
CA ASP A 204 4.61 19.81 4.73
C ASP A 204 5.12 19.11 3.46
N LEU A 205 4.22 18.78 2.53
CA LEU A 205 4.57 18.23 1.23
C LEU A 205 5.52 19.13 0.43
N GLY A 206 5.25 20.44 0.42
CA GLY A 206 6.11 21.41 -0.24
C GLY A 206 7.53 21.50 0.39
N ALA A 207 7.63 21.39 1.72
CA ALA A 207 8.90 21.33 2.41
C ALA A 207 9.70 20.07 2.04
N LYS A 208 9.05 18.89 2.02
CA LYS A 208 9.69 17.61 1.65
C LYS A 208 10.18 17.61 0.20
N LEU A 209 9.39 18.12 -0.72
CA LEU A 209 9.83 18.32 -2.12
C LEU A 209 11.06 19.21 -2.21
N GLY A 210 11.10 20.32 -1.45
CA GLY A 210 12.24 21.23 -1.40
C GLY A 210 13.49 20.56 -0.83
N GLU A 211 13.38 19.78 0.25
CA GLU A 211 14.48 19.00 0.84
C GLU A 211 15.09 18.04 -0.19
N LEU A 212 14.27 17.32 -0.93
CA LEU A 212 14.73 16.35 -1.95
C LEU A 212 15.43 17.03 -3.13
N ALA A 213 14.99 18.22 -3.52
CA ALA A 213 15.64 18.98 -4.58
C ALA A 213 16.98 19.58 -4.16
N ALA A 214 17.14 19.94 -2.89
CA ALA A 214 18.36 20.51 -2.34
C ALA A 214 19.40 19.44 -1.93
N ALA A 215 18.98 18.20 -1.67
CA ALA A 215 19.86 17.13 -1.23
C ALA A 215 20.86 16.76 -2.33
N LYS A 216 22.14 16.99 -2.11
CA LYS A 216 23.21 16.41 -2.94
C LYS A 216 23.28 14.93 -2.64
N GLN A 217 23.26 14.09 -3.68
CA GLN A 217 23.58 12.69 -3.49
C GLN A 217 25.05 12.55 -3.13
N GLU A 218 25.31 11.85 -2.04
CA GLU A 218 26.66 11.35 -1.82
C GLU A 218 26.95 10.32 -2.95
N PRO A 219 28.08 10.44 -3.68
CA PRO A 219 28.41 9.50 -4.73
C PRO A 219 28.29 8.07 -4.17
N PRO A 220 27.77 7.09 -4.94
CA PRO A 220 27.80 5.71 -4.50
C PRO A 220 29.22 5.38 -4.08
N GLN A 221 29.44 5.13 -2.81
CA GLN A 221 30.75 4.71 -2.33
C GLN A 221 31.10 3.45 -3.10
N PRO A 222 32.26 3.41 -3.79
CA PRO A 222 32.71 2.18 -4.41
C PRO A 222 32.72 1.08 -3.34
N PRO A 223 32.44 -0.17 -3.67
CA PRO A 223 32.48 -1.25 -2.70
C PRO A 223 33.85 -1.18 -2.00
N GLN A 224 33.88 -0.63 -0.81
CA GLN A 224 35.07 -0.59 -0.01
C GLN A 224 35.50 -2.03 0.18
N SER A 225 36.71 -2.34 -0.29
CA SER A 225 37.38 -3.58 0.00
C SER A 225 37.23 -3.84 1.50
N ARG A 226 36.51 -4.90 1.85
CA ARG A 226 36.18 -5.22 3.23
C ARG A 226 37.46 -5.59 3.97
N THR A 227 38.12 -4.61 4.55
CA THR A 227 38.91 -4.87 5.76
C THR A 227 37.92 -5.45 6.75
N ALA A 228 38.22 -6.56 7.37
CA ALA A 228 37.30 -7.28 8.25
C ALA A 228 36.70 -6.35 9.30
N VAL A 229 35.58 -5.72 8.94
CA VAL A 229 34.69 -5.11 9.90
C VAL A 229 34.04 -6.29 10.61
N THR A 230 34.30 -6.41 11.89
CA THR A 230 33.49 -7.26 12.76
C THR A 230 32.04 -6.88 12.50
N VAL A 231 31.34 -7.71 11.73
CA VAL A 231 29.89 -7.52 11.47
C VAL A 231 29.26 -7.66 12.85
N GLN A 232 28.91 -6.52 13.46
CA GLN A 232 27.97 -6.56 14.57
C GLN A 232 26.72 -7.17 13.96
N GLN A 233 26.38 -8.38 14.39
CA GLN A 233 25.13 -9.01 14.01
C GLN A 233 24.01 -7.99 14.27
N PRO A 234 23.08 -7.77 13.32
CA PRO A 234 21.98 -6.85 13.54
C PRO A 234 21.34 -7.24 14.87
N LYS A 235 21.20 -6.26 15.78
CA LYS A 235 20.65 -6.51 17.11
C LYS A 235 19.30 -7.16 16.93
N GLU A 236 19.10 -8.34 17.51
CA GLU A 236 17.83 -9.05 17.43
C GLU A 236 16.75 -8.28 18.15
N GLY A 237 15.55 -8.29 17.61
CA GLY A 237 14.33 -7.82 18.23
C GLY A 237 13.37 -8.99 18.42
N THR A 238 12.36 -8.76 19.20
CA THR A 238 11.35 -9.78 19.53
C THR A 238 10.07 -9.52 18.74
N LEU A 239 9.57 -10.51 18.00
CA LEU A 239 8.24 -10.51 17.42
C LEU A 239 7.30 -11.35 18.29
N GLN A 240 6.18 -10.76 18.73
CA GLN A 240 5.17 -11.41 19.55
C GLN A 240 3.80 -11.34 18.89
N ILE A 241 3.05 -12.43 18.88
CA ILE A 241 1.64 -12.47 18.48
C ILE A 241 0.78 -12.64 19.72
N ARG A 242 -0.19 -11.74 19.94
CA ARG A 242 -1.22 -11.87 20.98
C ARG A 242 -2.51 -12.43 20.38
N ASN A 243 -3.30 -13.10 21.17
CA ASN A 243 -4.68 -13.52 20.84
C ASN A 243 -4.84 -14.31 19.54
N ALA A 244 -3.77 -14.89 18.97
CA ALA A 244 -3.90 -15.75 17.82
C ALA A 244 -4.65 -17.05 18.17
N ASP A 245 -5.44 -17.54 17.22
CA ASP A 245 -6.13 -18.82 17.37
C ASP A 245 -5.12 -19.95 17.56
N SER A 246 -5.38 -20.83 18.53
CA SER A 246 -4.49 -21.91 18.94
C SER A 246 -4.21 -22.97 17.87
N SER A 247 -4.93 -22.95 16.76
CA SER A 247 -4.88 -24.00 15.73
C SER A 247 -4.03 -23.67 14.50
N GLY A 248 -3.46 -22.46 14.41
CA GLY A 248 -2.74 -21.98 13.23
C GLY A 248 -1.23 -21.96 13.40
N GLN A 249 -0.50 -22.34 12.35
CA GLN A 249 0.89 -21.95 12.19
C GLN A 249 0.97 -20.63 11.42
N HIS A 250 1.72 -19.68 11.95
CA HIS A 250 1.96 -18.40 11.32
C HIS A 250 3.36 -18.41 10.75
N LYS A 251 3.49 -18.42 9.43
CA LYS A 251 4.78 -18.33 8.76
C LYS A 251 5.29 -16.91 8.83
N VAL A 252 6.56 -16.76 9.14
CA VAL A 252 7.27 -15.49 9.12
C VAL A 252 8.27 -15.52 7.98
N THR A 253 8.11 -14.62 7.03
CA THR A 253 8.99 -14.51 5.87
C THR A 253 9.64 -13.13 5.84
N GLU A 254 10.86 -13.02 5.35
CA GLU A 254 11.43 -11.71 5.07
C GLU A 254 10.58 -10.98 4.02
N ALA A 255 10.32 -9.71 4.24
CA ALA A 255 9.47 -8.93 3.34
C ALA A 255 10.09 -8.72 1.94
N GLU A 256 11.42 -8.70 1.86
CA GLU A 256 12.16 -8.46 0.62
C GLU A 256 12.37 -9.74 -0.21
N SER A 257 12.79 -10.83 0.44
CA SER A 257 13.16 -12.07 -0.26
C SER A 257 12.00 -13.05 -0.37
N GLY A 258 10.99 -12.93 0.50
CA GLY A 258 9.92 -13.91 0.66
C GLY A 258 10.36 -15.21 1.32
N ASN A 259 11.64 -15.33 1.71
CA ASN A 259 12.16 -16.53 2.36
C ASN A 259 11.54 -16.73 3.74
N GLU A 260 11.10 -17.94 4.04
CA GLU A 260 10.62 -18.30 5.37
C GLU A 260 11.81 -18.34 6.35
N VAL A 261 11.75 -17.49 7.38
CA VAL A 261 12.81 -17.39 8.40
C VAL A 261 12.39 -18.03 9.72
N ALA A 262 11.09 -18.12 9.97
CA ALA A 262 10.56 -18.73 11.17
C ALA A 262 9.08 -19.10 11.00
N SER A 263 8.58 -19.88 11.96
CA SER A 263 7.15 -20.09 12.15
C SER A 263 6.77 -19.90 13.60
N MET A 264 5.57 -19.36 13.82
CA MET A 264 4.98 -19.16 15.15
C MET A 264 3.72 -20.02 15.26
N SER A 265 3.38 -20.41 16.49
CA SER A 265 2.21 -21.25 16.75
C SER A 265 1.61 -20.93 18.12
N ALA A 266 0.50 -21.58 18.48
CA ALA A 266 -0.11 -21.47 19.80
C ALA A 266 0.86 -21.73 20.97
N PHE A 267 1.90 -22.52 20.74
CA PHE A 267 2.90 -22.85 21.75
C PHE A 267 4.18 -22.01 21.67
N LYS A 268 4.33 -21.25 20.56
CA LYS A 268 5.49 -20.38 20.32
C LYS A 268 5.02 -19.02 19.84
N TRP A 269 4.54 -18.20 20.75
CA TRP A 269 3.97 -16.87 20.48
C TRP A 269 5.00 -15.77 20.30
N THR A 270 6.26 -16.07 20.56
CA THR A 270 7.36 -15.11 20.60
C THR A 270 8.55 -15.72 19.88
N ILE A 271 9.18 -14.94 19.02
CA ILE A 271 10.43 -15.31 18.33
C ILE A 271 11.38 -14.13 18.33
N GLU A 272 12.66 -14.42 18.33
CA GLU A 272 13.72 -13.44 18.12
C GLU A 272 14.10 -13.44 16.64
N LEU A 273 14.22 -12.26 16.07
CA LEU A 273 14.56 -12.04 14.67
C LEU A 273 15.56 -10.89 14.55
N PRO A 274 16.47 -10.92 13.58
CA PRO A 274 17.25 -9.75 13.23
C PRO A 274 16.36 -8.54 12.97
N ALA A 275 16.83 -7.33 13.28
CA ALA A 275 16.09 -6.12 12.93
C ALA A 275 15.83 -6.08 11.43
N GLY A 276 14.58 -5.90 11.04
CA GLY A 276 14.16 -5.98 9.63
C GLY A 276 12.65 -5.92 9.43
N LEU A 277 12.23 -6.11 8.18
CA LEU A 277 10.82 -6.16 7.78
C LEU A 277 10.41 -7.59 7.47
N TYR A 278 9.30 -8.01 8.02
CA TYR A 278 8.78 -9.38 7.90
C TYR A 278 7.32 -9.39 7.48
N ASN A 279 6.92 -10.45 6.81
CA ASN A 279 5.51 -10.74 6.56
C ASN A 279 5.10 -11.91 7.46
N VAL A 280 3.95 -11.80 8.12
CA VAL A 280 3.42 -12.83 9.02
C VAL A 280 2.08 -13.32 8.50
N THR A 281 1.96 -14.61 8.22
CA THR A 281 0.71 -15.20 7.69
C THR A 281 -0.28 -15.52 8.80
N PHE A 282 -1.55 -15.21 8.56
CA PHE A 282 -2.69 -15.55 9.41
C PHE A 282 -3.74 -16.27 8.54
N GLY A 283 -3.63 -17.59 8.45
CA GLY A 283 -4.47 -18.34 7.52
C GLY A 283 -4.27 -17.85 6.07
N PRO A 284 -5.33 -17.42 5.37
CA PRO A 284 -5.23 -16.89 4.01
C PRO A 284 -4.76 -15.44 3.94
N THR A 285 -4.68 -14.72 5.06
CA THR A 285 -4.27 -13.32 5.12
C THR A 285 -2.81 -13.18 5.55
N VAL A 286 -2.19 -12.05 5.18
CA VAL A 286 -0.78 -11.77 5.48
C VAL A 286 -0.68 -10.39 6.10
N TRP A 287 -0.09 -10.32 7.29
CA TRP A 287 0.34 -9.06 7.89
C TRP A 287 1.69 -8.69 7.26
N LYS A 288 1.65 -7.77 6.32
CA LYS A 288 2.82 -7.39 5.54
C LYS A 288 3.67 -6.35 6.25
N SER A 289 4.99 -6.40 6.00
CA SER A 289 5.96 -5.37 6.39
C SER A 289 5.97 -5.05 7.88
N VAL A 290 5.88 -6.08 8.72
CA VAL A 290 6.03 -5.98 10.16
C VAL A 290 7.46 -5.58 10.49
N GLU A 291 7.68 -4.40 11.06
CA GLU A 291 9.01 -3.93 11.44
C GLU A 291 9.41 -4.53 12.78
N VAL A 292 10.52 -5.29 12.80
CA VAL A 292 11.17 -5.76 14.01
C VAL A 292 12.41 -4.90 14.26
N LYS A 293 12.43 -4.18 15.39
CA LYS A 293 13.54 -3.30 15.78
C LYS A 293 14.46 -3.99 16.77
N GLY A 294 15.75 -3.82 16.59
CA GLY A 294 16.75 -4.43 17.47
C GLY A 294 16.60 -4.01 18.94
N GLY A 295 16.41 -4.98 19.82
CA GLY A 295 16.24 -4.79 21.25
C GLY A 295 14.84 -4.35 21.67
N GLU A 296 13.86 -4.28 20.76
CA GLU A 296 12.47 -3.94 21.05
C GLU A 296 11.56 -5.16 20.80
N THR A 297 10.38 -5.14 21.43
CA THR A 297 9.34 -6.13 21.17
C THR A 297 8.27 -5.52 20.26
N THR A 298 8.15 -6.08 19.05
CA THR A 298 7.05 -5.77 18.13
C THR A 298 5.91 -6.72 18.41
N VAL A 299 4.74 -6.18 18.78
CA VAL A 299 3.56 -6.96 19.12
C VAL A 299 2.54 -6.89 18.02
N LEU A 300 2.14 -8.05 17.50
CA LEU A 300 0.98 -8.20 16.61
C LEU A 300 -0.22 -8.62 17.45
N ASP A 301 -1.30 -7.88 17.34
CA ASP A 301 -2.53 -8.12 18.10
C ASP A 301 -3.71 -8.29 17.13
N PRO A 302 -3.87 -9.47 16.50
CA PRO A 302 -4.97 -9.74 15.60
C PRO A 302 -6.30 -9.69 16.35
N GLY A 303 -7.36 -9.31 15.63
CA GLY A 303 -8.72 -9.42 16.13
C GLY A 303 -9.33 -10.78 15.84
N THR A 304 -10.52 -11.01 16.38
CA THR A 304 -11.32 -12.21 16.07
C THR A 304 -12.76 -11.84 15.74
N ILE A 305 -13.36 -12.61 14.85
CA ILE A 305 -14.81 -12.57 14.60
C ILE A 305 -15.39 -13.89 15.15
N GLU A 306 -16.39 -13.77 16.01
CA GLU A 306 -17.12 -14.90 16.56
C GLU A 306 -18.60 -14.79 16.14
N VAL A 307 -19.16 -15.86 15.57
CA VAL A 307 -20.59 -15.92 15.23
C VAL A 307 -21.28 -16.85 16.21
N LYS A 308 -22.23 -16.31 16.99
CA LYS A 308 -23.13 -17.10 17.82
C LYS A 308 -24.12 -17.84 16.93
N ASN A 309 -24.45 -19.06 17.31
CA ASN A 309 -25.41 -19.91 16.56
C ASN A 309 -25.01 -20.11 15.07
N ALA A 310 -23.70 -20.18 14.80
CA ALA A 310 -23.22 -20.42 13.43
C ALA A 310 -23.76 -21.72 12.84
N ALA A 311 -24.16 -21.66 11.57
CA ALA A 311 -24.62 -22.85 10.85
C ALA A 311 -23.44 -23.82 10.55
N ALA A 312 -23.74 -25.10 10.44
CA ALA A 312 -22.73 -26.13 10.11
C ALA A 312 -22.08 -25.90 8.74
N ALA A 313 -22.87 -25.40 7.76
CA ALA A 313 -22.38 -25.06 6.42
C ALA A 313 -21.32 -23.94 6.39
N GLY A 314 -21.25 -23.19 7.47
CA GLY A 314 -20.31 -22.07 7.63
C GLY A 314 -20.76 -20.77 6.97
N HIS A 315 -20.17 -19.70 7.48
CA HIS A 315 -20.37 -18.32 7.03
C HIS A 315 -19.05 -17.82 6.47
N ARG A 316 -19.05 -17.36 5.22
CA ARG A 316 -17.87 -16.80 4.58
C ARG A 316 -17.60 -15.43 5.17
N VAL A 317 -16.34 -15.14 5.47
CA VAL A 317 -15.88 -13.82 5.87
C VAL A 317 -15.08 -13.24 4.71
N LEU A 318 -15.50 -12.08 4.24
CA LEU A 318 -14.90 -11.39 3.11
C LEU A 318 -14.26 -10.10 3.64
N ASP A 319 -13.11 -9.75 3.12
CA ASP A 319 -12.56 -8.41 3.29
C ASP A 319 -13.49 -7.40 2.61
N TRP A 320 -13.83 -6.33 3.31
CA TRP A 320 -14.81 -5.33 2.83
C TRP A 320 -14.37 -4.60 1.56
N GLU A 321 -13.08 -4.27 1.46
CA GLU A 321 -12.58 -3.47 0.35
C GLU A 321 -12.39 -4.31 -0.93
N THR A 322 -11.83 -5.51 -0.75
CA THR A 322 -11.44 -6.36 -1.89
C THR A 322 -12.47 -7.41 -2.27
N GLY A 323 -13.43 -7.71 -1.37
CA GLY A 323 -14.35 -8.82 -1.53
C GLY A 323 -13.69 -10.21 -1.41
N THR A 324 -12.40 -10.26 -1.10
CA THR A 324 -11.63 -11.50 -1.00
C THR A 324 -12.05 -12.30 0.23
N GLU A 325 -12.25 -13.60 0.09
CA GLU A 325 -12.57 -14.48 1.22
C GLU A 325 -11.33 -14.66 2.11
N VAL A 326 -11.45 -14.20 3.37
CA VAL A 326 -10.40 -14.32 4.39
C VAL A 326 -10.59 -15.54 5.29
N GLY A 327 -11.74 -16.21 5.20
CA GLY A 327 -11.99 -17.45 5.92
C GLY A 327 -13.48 -17.77 6.09
N LYS A 328 -13.74 -18.84 6.87
CA LYS A 328 -15.09 -19.30 7.19
C LYS A 328 -15.25 -19.52 8.69
N ILE A 329 -16.43 -19.20 9.18
CA ILE A 329 -16.87 -19.45 10.57
C ILE A 329 -18.03 -20.45 10.50
N SER A 330 -17.98 -21.50 11.31
CA SER A 330 -19.01 -22.54 11.35
C SER A 330 -19.33 -22.99 12.77
N SER A 331 -20.29 -23.87 12.95
CA SER A 331 -20.58 -24.47 14.27
C SER A 331 -19.39 -25.23 14.86
N PHE A 332 -18.47 -25.71 14.02
CA PHE A 332 -17.25 -26.42 14.43
C PHE A 332 -16.08 -25.46 14.67
N LYS A 333 -16.00 -24.36 13.90
CA LYS A 333 -15.01 -23.31 14.04
C LYS A 333 -15.74 -21.97 14.25
N ARG A 334 -16.10 -21.66 15.48
CA ARG A 334 -16.94 -20.50 15.82
C ARG A 334 -16.22 -19.16 15.74
N ARG A 335 -14.88 -19.18 15.72
CA ARG A 335 -14.04 -18.00 15.69
C ARG A 335 -13.13 -18.02 14.48
N LEU A 336 -12.89 -16.85 13.91
CA LEU A 336 -11.91 -16.62 12.88
C LEU A 336 -10.98 -15.48 13.35
N THR A 337 -9.68 -15.76 13.39
CA THR A 337 -8.67 -14.73 13.63
C THR A 337 -8.45 -13.97 12.33
N VAL A 338 -8.50 -12.64 12.41
CA VAL A 338 -8.38 -11.72 11.27
C VAL A 338 -7.44 -10.58 11.60
N LEU A 339 -6.86 -9.98 10.57
CA LEU A 339 -6.13 -8.72 10.74
C LEU A 339 -7.13 -7.61 11.09
N PRO A 340 -6.71 -6.58 11.87
CA PRO A 340 -7.56 -5.41 12.12
C PRO A 340 -7.98 -4.77 10.77
N SER A 341 -9.27 -4.82 10.47
CA SER A 341 -9.86 -4.31 9.21
C SER A 341 -11.40 -4.31 9.31
N THR A 342 -12.05 -3.98 8.21
CA THR A 342 -13.50 -4.09 8.04
C THR A 342 -13.84 -5.31 7.19
N PHE A 343 -14.91 -6.01 7.55
CA PHE A 343 -15.31 -7.26 6.93
C PHE A 343 -16.79 -7.28 6.57
N THR A 344 -17.13 -8.18 5.65
CA THR A 344 -18.52 -8.64 5.39
C THR A 344 -18.63 -10.11 5.76
N VAL A 345 -19.62 -10.48 6.57
CA VAL A 345 -19.91 -11.88 6.86
C VAL A 345 -21.16 -12.32 6.09
N MET A 346 -21.01 -13.38 5.31
CA MET A 346 -22.06 -13.93 4.46
C MET A 346 -22.87 -14.99 5.18
N PHE A 347 -24.17 -14.78 5.31
CA PHE A 347 -25.12 -15.73 5.87
C PHE A 347 -25.97 -16.31 4.72
N GLY A 348 -25.44 -17.34 4.06
CA GLY A 348 -26.01 -17.79 2.80
C GLY A 348 -25.96 -16.69 1.74
N GLY A 349 -27.12 -16.25 1.25
CA GLY A 349 -27.24 -15.12 0.32
C GLY A 349 -27.35 -13.75 0.98
N ALA A 350 -27.50 -13.67 2.32
CA ALA A 350 -27.56 -12.41 3.04
C ALA A 350 -26.17 -11.93 3.46
N GLU A 351 -25.98 -10.62 3.46
CA GLU A 351 -24.72 -9.95 3.79
C GLU A 351 -24.85 -9.20 5.11
N TRP A 352 -23.87 -9.36 5.99
CA TRP A 352 -23.68 -8.48 7.17
C TRP A 352 -22.43 -7.65 6.93
N PRO A 353 -22.58 -6.46 6.37
CA PRO A 353 -21.46 -5.60 5.99
C PRO A 353 -20.95 -4.76 7.15
N ASN A 354 -19.83 -4.04 6.91
CA ASN A 354 -19.27 -3.02 7.81
C ASN A 354 -18.92 -3.54 9.21
N ILE A 355 -18.42 -4.78 9.30
CA ILE A 355 -17.97 -5.35 10.55
C ILE A 355 -16.54 -4.90 10.80
N GLU A 356 -16.37 -3.81 11.53
CA GLU A 356 -15.07 -3.33 11.97
C GLU A 356 -14.52 -4.22 13.08
N VAL A 357 -13.28 -4.67 12.93
CA VAL A 357 -12.53 -5.44 13.93
C VAL A 357 -11.22 -4.71 14.24
N LYS A 358 -11.05 -4.29 15.48
CA LYS A 358 -9.85 -3.61 15.96
C LYS A 358 -8.80 -4.62 16.45
N ALA A 359 -7.58 -4.13 16.63
CA ALA A 359 -6.50 -4.92 17.22
C ALA A 359 -6.92 -5.46 18.60
N GLY A 360 -6.76 -6.77 18.81
CA GLY A 360 -7.13 -7.47 20.04
C GLY A 360 -8.64 -7.59 20.32
N GLU A 361 -9.50 -7.06 19.45
CA GLU A 361 -10.95 -7.12 19.64
C GLU A 361 -11.50 -8.51 19.33
N ASN A 362 -12.39 -9.00 20.20
CA ASN A 362 -13.25 -10.14 19.89
C ASN A 362 -14.63 -9.64 19.46
N LYS A 363 -14.83 -9.48 18.16
CA LYS A 363 -16.09 -9.05 17.57
C LYS A 363 -17.10 -10.19 17.58
N GLN A 364 -18.11 -10.08 18.41
CA GLN A 364 -19.19 -11.06 18.48
C GLN A 364 -20.36 -10.64 17.59
N LEU A 365 -20.79 -11.53 16.70
CA LEU A 365 -21.98 -11.40 15.89
C LEU A 365 -23.05 -12.35 16.43
N ASN A 366 -24.23 -11.83 16.69
CA ASN A 366 -25.35 -12.59 17.20
C ASN A 366 -26.50 -12.55 16.17
N PRO A 367 -26.45 -13.39 15.11
CA PRO A 367 -27.46 -13.37 14.06
C PRO A 367 -28.84 -13.70 14.59
N ALA A 368 -29.86 -13.13 13.97
CA ALA A 368 -31.23 -13.57 14.15
C ALA A 368 -31.39 -14.98 13.54
N VAL A 369 -32.36 -15.74 14.02
CA VAL A 369 -32.64 -17.08 13.53
C VAL A 369 -34.11 -17.18 13.08
N ILE A 370 -34.30 -17.49 11.81
CA ILE A 370 -35.60 -17.89 11.27
C ILE A 370 -35.74 -19.39 11.44
N ALA A 371 -36.80 -19.86 12.08
CA ALA A 371 -37.09 -21.26 12.27
C ALA A 371 -38.50 -21.59 11.74
N VAL A 372 -38.63 -22.68 10.99
CA VAL A 372 -39.91 -23.20 10.55
C VAL A 372 -40.26 -24.44 11.33
N LYS A 373 -41.51 -24.49 11.84
CA LYS A 373 -42.10 -25.64 12.53
C LYS A 373 -43.20 -26.27 11.69
N GLY A 374 -43.39 -27.55 11.80
CA GLY A 374 -44.44 -28.27 11.04
C GLY A 374 -44.13 -28.46 9.55
N ALA A 375 -42.94 -28.13 9.11
CA ALA A 375 -42.55 -28.24 7.71
C ALA A 375 -42.67 -29.69 7.20
N GLN A 376 -43.74 -29.98 6.51
CA GLN A 376 -43.75 -31.09 5.59
C GLN A 376 -42.76 -30.79 4.45
N VAL A 377 -42.40 -31.72 3.62
CA VAL A 377 -41.35 -31.69 2.58
C VAL A 377 -41.35 -30.44 1.66
N LYS A 378 -42.15 -29.42 1.96
CA LYS A 378 -42.27 -28.19 1.20
C LYS A 378 -41.06 -27.27 1.46
N ARG A 379 -40.65 -26.59 0.40
CA ARG A 379 -39.53 -25.64 0.42
C ARG A 379 -40.05 -24.23 0.63
N HIS A 380 -39.51 -23.51 1.63
CA HIS A 380 -39.89 -22.15 1.95
C HIS A 380 -38.72 -21.23 1.62
N LYS A 381 -38.88 -20.38 0.61
CA LYS A 381 -37.83 -19.41 0.22
C LYS A 381 -37.81 -18.26 1.20
N VAL A 382 -36.60 -17.91 1.67
CA VAL A 382 -36.34 -16.71 2.42
C VAL A 382 -35.63 -15.72 1.51
N GLN A 383 -36.13 -14.48 1.47
CA GLN A 383 -35.62 -13.42 0.61
C GLN A 383 -35.35 -12.17 1.47
N THR A 384 -34.36 -11.37 1.05
CA THR A 384 -34.15 -10.02 1.55
C THR A 384 -35.23 -9.06 1.06
N GLU A 385 -35.28 -7.85 1.56
CA GLU A 385 -36.28 -6.83 1.18
C GLU A 385 -36.22 -6.50 -0.33
N ASP A 386 -35.04 -6.55 -0.95
CA ASP A 386 -34.81 -6.36 -2.39
C ASP A 386 -35.11 -7.62 -3.24
N GLY A 387 -35.62 -8.68 -2.62
CA GLY A 387 -36.04 -9.91 -3.30
C GLY A 387 -34.92 -10.93 -3.59
N LYS A 388 -33.69 -10.69 -3.15
CA LYS A 388 -32.58 -11.65 -3.27
C LYS A 388 -32.85 -12.88 -2.40
N VAL A 389 -32.77 -14.08 -2.98
CA VAL A 389 -32.95 -15.34 -2.23
C VAL A 389 -31.76 -15.58 -1.32
N VAL A 390 -32.02 -15.62 0.00
CA VAL A 390 -31.03 -15.90 1.03
C VAL A 390 -30.80 -17.39 1.19
N ALA A 391 -31.88 -18.14 1.34
CA ALA A 391 -31.88 -19.59 1.49
C ALA A 391 -33.27 -20.18 1.24
N THR A 392 -33.32 -21.50 1.24
CA THR A 392 -34.58 -22.28 1.21
C THR A 392 -34.65 -23.17 2.44
N LEU A 393 -35.64 -22.97 3.28
CA LEU A 393 -35.91 -23.78 4.45
C LEU A 393 -36.76 -25.00 4.09
N SER A 394 -36.59 -26.10 4.80
CA SER A 394 -37.35 -27.36 4.65
C SER A 394 -37.33 -28.13 5.95
N SER A 395 -37.98 -29.32 5.98
CA SER A 395 -37.89 -30.21 7.12
C SER A 395 -36.48 -30.64 7.51
N PHE A 396 -35.55 -30.66 6.54
CA PHE A 396 -34.14 -31.02 6.77
C PHE A 396 -33.29 -29.84 7.16
N THR A 397 -33.67 -28.62 6.77
CA THR A 397 -33.00 -27.38 7.12
C THR A 397 -34.06 -26.44 7.70
N SER A 398 -34.44 -26.65 8.95
CA SER A 398 -35.54 -25.94 9.59
C SER A 398 -35.16 -24.63 10.22
N THR A 399 -33.86 -24.28 10.26
CA THR A 399 -33.34 -23.06 10.86
C THR A 399 -32.36 -22.36 9.95
N LEU A 400 -32.40 -21.03 9.93
CA LEU A 400 -31.53 -20.17 9.14
C LEU A 400 -31.07 -18.99 9.98
N PRO A 401 -29.79 -18.91 10.36
CA PRO A 401 -29.23 -17.69 10.90
C PRO A 401 -29.10 -16.64 9.78
N VAL A 402 -29.49 -15.40 10.09
CA VAL A 402 -29.44 -14.25 9.17
C VAL A 402 -29.01 -13.00 9.91
N PRO A 403 -28.40 -12.00 9.23
CA PRO A 403 -28.19 -10.67 9.81
C PRO A 403 -29.50 -10.06 10.32
N PRO A 404 -29.47 -9.12 11.29
CA PRO A 404 -30.62 -8.29 11.59
C PRO A 404 -31.10 -7.55 10.34
N GLY A 405 -32.41 -7.41 10.16
CA GLY A 405 -32.97 -6.75 8.99
C GLY A 405 -34.36 -7.26 8.60
N LYS A 406 -34.80 -6.83 7.42
CA LYS A 406 -36.11 -7.20 6.89
C LYS A 406 -35.99 -8.33 5.88
N TYR A 407 -36.88 -9.30 6.04
CA TYR A 407 -36.93 -10.50 5.21
C TYR A 407 -38.37 -10.83 4.81
N THR A 408 -38.50 -11.63 3.78
CA THR A 408 -39.77 -12.24 3.40
C THR A 408 -39.57 -13.75 3.31
N ILE A 409 -40.49 -14.52 3.93
CA ILE A 409 -40.55 -15.96 3.76
C ILE A 409 -41.81 -16.37 2.97
N GLU A 410 -41.62 -17.21 1.98
CA GLU A 410 -42.75 -17.80 1.19
C GLU A 410 -43.23 -19.06 1.88
N VAL A 411 -44.49 -19.04 2.38
CA VAL A 411 -45.16 -20.16 3.00
C VAL A 411 -46.40 -20.52 2.15
N GLY A 412 -46.26 -21.57 1.36
CA GLY A 412 -47.29 -21.90 0.34
C GLY A 412 -47.41 -20.78 -0.68
N ASN A 413 -48.59 -20.17 -0.80
CA ASN A 413 -48.89 -19.05 -1.70
C ASN A 413 -48.83 -17.70 -0.97
N GLN A 414 -48.45 -17.67 0.30
CA GLN A 414 -48.42 -16.44 1.09
C GLN A 414 -46.97 -15.99 1.30
N LYS A 415 -46.78 -14.68 1.30
CA LYS A 415 -45.50 -14.05 1.69
C LYS A 415 -45.68 -13.44 3.07
N VAL A 416 -44.85 -13.85 4.01
CA VAL A 416 -44.81 -13.33 5.38
C VAL A 416 -43.60 -12.43 5.50
N ALA A 417 -43.83 -11.13 5.79
CA ALA A 417 -42.77 -10.18 6.07
C ALA A 417 -42.26 -10.35 7.50
N LEU A 418 -40.95 -10.31 7.68
CA LEU A 418 -40.26 -10.47 8.96
C LEU A 418 -39.35 -9.25 9.16
N GLU A 419 -39.37 -8.67 10.34
CA GLU A 419 -38.41 -7.68 10.79
C GLU A 419 -37.66 -8.28 11.99
N LEU A 420 -36.35 -8.49 11.83
CA LEU A 420 -35.56 -9.25 12.78
C LEU A 420 -34.47 -8.36 13.40
N VAL A 421 -34.36 -8.43 14.72
CA VAL A 421 -33.30 -7.79 15.47
C VAL A 421 -32.23 -8.78 15.86
N GLU A 422 -31.07 -8.27 16.26
CA GLU A 422 -29.91 -9.08 16.63
C GLU A 422 -30.27 -10.08 17.73
N GLY A 423 -29.90 -11.36 17.54
CA GLY A 423 -30.13 -12.46 18.46
C GLY A 423 -31.57 -12.95 18.56
N GLN A 424 -32.51 -12.37 17.81
CA GLN A 424 -33.91 -12.78 17.83
C GLN A 424 -34.10 -14.14 17.17
N ARG A 425 -34.92 -14.99 17.78
CA ARG A 425 -35.41 -16.22 17.15
C ARG A 425 -36.87 -16.05 16.78
N MET A 426 -37.16 -16.13 15.48
CA MET A 426 -38.52 -16.09 14.91
C MET A 426 -38.93 -17.50 14.51
N GLU A 427 -39.97 -17.98 15.11
CA GLU A 427 -40.58 -19.30 14.75
C GLU A 427 -41.83 -19.09 13.93
N ILE A 428 -41.92 -19.82 12.83
CA ILE A 428 -43.02 -19.72 11.86
C ILE A 428 -43.66 -21.11 11.74
N ASP A 429 -44.90 -21.21 12.12
CA ASP A 429 -45.68 -22.44 11.92
C ASP A 429 -46.08 -22.49 10.46
N VAL A 430 -45.70 -23.59 9.82
CA VAL A 430 -46.04 -23.86 8.41
C VAL A 430 -46.98 -25.09 8.34
N PRO A 431 -48.08 -24.99 7.60
CA PRO A 431 -49.06 -26.06 7.49
C PRO A 431 -48.55 -27.32 6.77
#